data_b76aab62fdcbf857db1b0b89061b2304
#
_entry.id   b76aab62fdcbf857db1b0b89061b2304
#
_cell.length_a   1.000
_cell.length_b   1.000
_cell.length_c   1.000
_cell.angle_alpha   90.00
_cell.angle_beta   90.00
_cell.angle_gamma   90.00
#
_symmetry.space_group_name_H-M   'P 1'
#
loop_
_entity.id
_entity.type
_entity.pdbx_description
1 polymer ?
#
loop_
_entity_poly.entity_id
_entity_poly.type
_entity_poly.pdbx_seq_one_letter_code
_entity_poly.pdbx_strand_id
1 'polypeptide(L)'
;MALSPLQRRIEVLAVPFINDILKHNSLSIVGLQKNTGKTECLKYVLERLPLDTHRVAVTSIGIDGETTDQVTRTQKPEIVLREGMYFGTSEAHYRQRRLVAELIDVSDESTSLGRVVTAKALTQGKILLSGPSSTTGLRRWMGDMRRHDIDLVIIDGALSRLSLASPAVSQSMILATGAAYSINMSQLVQRTAFVVELINIGVTSERNLALLDPLDKGMWWIDTDGELHEMEAVTSLSQQVQFHGMERCATLYVAGALVDSFLEKVRKNKQLRQVELVVRDFTKIFVSPLQLKMFEKVGGRLKVLQKSKLIAVTVNPTSPTGYVLDSDVLCDQLSQAINLPVYDLLKN
;
A
#
# COMPACT_ATOMS: atom_id res chain seq x y z
N MET A 1 39.11 3.11 -2.80
CA MET A 1 39.23 2.56 -4.17
C MET A 1 37.79 2.51 -4.73
N ALA A 2 37.48 3.27 -5.77
CA ALA A 2 36.14 3.28 -6.36
C ALA A 2 35.92 1.96 -7.14
N LEU A 3 34.80 1.28 -6.89
CA LEU A 3 34.42 0.06 -7.58
C LEU A 3 34.24 0.31 -9.08
N SER A 4 34.64 -0.62 -9.92
CA SER A 4 34.44 -0.53 -11.37
C SER A 4 32.93 -0.56 -11.71
N PRO A 5 32.51 -0.03 -12.88
CA PRO A 5 31.11 -0.10 -13.31
C PRO A 5 30.53 -1.51 -13.33
N LEU A 6 31.36 -2.51 -13.61
CA LEU A 6 30.99 -3.92 -13.62
C LEU A 6 30.80 -4.46 -12.19
N GLN A 7 31.65 -4.09 -11.25
CA GLN A 7 31.51 -4.44 -9.84
C GLN A 7 30.29 -3.79 -9.19
N ARG A 8 30.00 -2.51 -9.51
CA ARG A 8 28.74 -1.86 -9.09
C ARG A 8 27.51 -2.55 -9.65
N ARG A 9 27.57 -3.03 -10.89
CA ARG A 9 26.47 -3.80 -11.52
C ARG A 9 26.25 -5.15 -10.86
N ILE A 10 27.30 -5.81 -10.40
CA ILE A 10 27.26 -7.08 -9.68
C ILE A 10 26.70 -6.88 -8.25
N GLU A 11 27.09 -5.79 -7.56
CA GLU A 11 26.54 -5.45 -6.24
C GLU A 11 25.06 -5.07 -6.31
N VAL A 12 24.62 -4.34 -7.33
CA VAL A 12 23.19 -4.05 -7.55
C VAL A 12 22.39 -5.34 -7.82
N LEU A 13 23.00 -6.37 -8.41
CA LEU A 13 22.39 -7.68 -8.61
C LEU A 13 22.25 -8.49 -7.30
N ALA A 14 23.03 -8.15 -6.28
CA ALA A 14 23.01 -8.83 -4.97
C ALA A 14 22.09 -8.15 -3.93
N VAL A 15 21.52 -6.98 -4.24
CA VAL A 15 20.64 -6.25 -3.32
C VAL A 15 19.21 -6.78 -3.41
N PRO A 16 18.66 -7.33 -2.32
CA PRO A 16 17.30 -7.86 -2.32
C PRO A 16 16.28 -6.86 -2.89
N PHE A 17 15.38 -7.32 -3.72
CA PHE A 17 14.18 -6.68 -4.29
C PHE A 17 14.36 -5.33 -5.00
N ILE A 18 15.53 -4.68 -5.01
CA ILE A 18 15.72 -3.37 -5.69
C ILE A 18 15.43 -3.49 -7.19
N ASN A 19 15.92 -4.53 -7.85
CA ASN A 19 15.64 -4.77 -9.27
C ASN A 19 14.14 -4.99 -9.56
N ASP A 20 13.41 -5.57 -8.61
CA ASP A 20 11.96 -5.75 -8.76
C ASP A 20 11.20 -4.43 -8.61
N ILE A 21 11.69 -3.53 -7.74
CA ILE A 21 11.15 -2.16 -7.63
C ILE A 21 11.28 -1.43 -8.97
N LEU A 22 12.44 -1.50 -9.61
CA LEU A 22 12.74 -0.78 -10.85
C LEU A 22 11.93 -1.26 -12.08
N LYS A 23 11.20 -2.36 -11.96
CA LYS A 23 10.24 -2.80 -12.98
C LYS A 23 8.91 -2.03 -12.95
N HIS A 24 8.73 -1.15 -11.96
CA HIS A 24 7.48 -0.41 -11.73
C HIS A 24 7.74 1.09 -11.63
N ASN A 25 6.77 1.90 -12.04
CA ASN A 25 6.88 3.36 -11.97
C ASN A 25 6.47 3.94 -10.62
N SER A 26 5.92 3.14 -9.73
CA SER A 26 5.55 3.58 -8.38
C SER A 26 5.61 2.46 -7.36
N LEU A 27 6.08 2.81 -6.17
CA LEU A 27 6.24 1.94 -5.01
C LEU A 27 5.60 2.58 -3.78
N SER A 28 4.75 1.84 -3.08
CA SER A 28 4.31 2.18 -1.72
C SER A 28 5.05 1.34 -0.69
N ILE A 29 5.57 1.97 0.36
CA ILE A 29 6.11 1.27 1.53
C ILE A 29 5.09 1.38 2.66
N VAL A 30 4.50 0.25 3.04
CA VAL A 30 3.33 0.20 3.93
C VAL A 30 3.64 -0.61 5.17
N GLY A 31 3.39 -0.05 6.34
CA GLY A 31 3.55 -0.76 7.62
C GLY A 31 2.21 -1.24 8.17
N LEU A 32 2.14 -2.49 8.65
CA LEU A 32 0.94 -3.05 9.27
C LEU A 32 0.55 -2.32 10.56
N GLN A 33 1.54 -1.72 11.23
CA GLN A 33 1.36 -0.91 12.42
C GLN A 33 2.48 0.13 12.52
N LYS A 34 2.36 1.09 13.48
CA LYS A 34 3.49 1.96 13.85
C LYS A 34 4.66 1.11 14.36
N ASN A 35 5.87 1.56 14.10
CA ASN A 35 7.12 0.91 14.54
C ASN A 35 7.40 -0.48 13.93
N THR A 36 6.77 -0.82 12.81
CA THR A 36 7.04 -2.08 12.08
C THR A 36 8.26 -2.02 11.15
N GLY A 37 9.11 -0.99 11.25
CA GLY A 37 10.32 -0.87 10.44
C GLY A 37 10.15 -0.18 9.08
N LYS A 38 8.97 0.40 8.80
CA LYS A 38 8.68 1.08 7.53
C LYS A 38 9.73 2.14 7.15
N THR A 39 10.14 2.99 8.11
CA THR A 39 11.14 4.04 7.87
C THR A 39 12.52 3.47 7.55
N GLU A 40 12.91 2.37 8.19
CA GLU A 40 14.16 1.69 7.89
C GLU A 40 14.12 1.05 6.49
N CYS A 41 12.96 0.49 6.11
CA CYS A 41 12.74 0.00 4.74
C CYS A 41 12.87 1.15 3.71
N LEU A 42 12.27 2.31 3.98
CA LEU A 42 12.39 3.47 3.10
C LEU A 42 13.86 3.93 2.96
N LYS A 43 14.59 4.05 4.06
CA LYS A 43 16.01 4.40 4.04
C LYS A 43 16.82 3.39 3.23
N TYR A 44 16.63 2.09 3.50
CA TYR A 44 17.28 1.00 2.79
C TYR A 44 17.09 1.09 1.27
N VAL A 45 15.86 1.34 0.83
CA VAL A 45 15.52 1.51 -0.59
C VAL A 45 16.20 2.75 -1.16
N LEU A 46 16.05 3.93 -0.53
CA LEU A 46 16.59 5.19 -1.04
C LEU A 46 18.13 5.19 -1.15
N GLU A 47 18.82 4.52 -0.24
CA GLU A 47 20.28 4.39 -0.26
C GLU A 47 20.79 3.54 -1.42
N ARG A 48 20.00 2.58 -1.90
CA ARG A 48 20.41 1.54 -2.86
C ARG A 48 19.89 1.74 -4.28
N LEU A 49 19.01 2.72 -4.50
CA LEU A 49 18.52 3.02 -5.84
C LEU A 49 19.64 3.58 -6.74
N PRO A 50 19.74 3.13 -8.01
CA PRO A 50 20.73 3.61 -8.98
C PRO A 50 20.28 4.96 -9.58
N LEU A 51 20.67 6.08 -8.94
CA LEU A 51 20.29 7.43 -9.36
C LEU A 51 21.04 7.93 -10.60
N ASP A 52 22.06 7.22 -11.03
CA ASP A 52 22.77 7.45 -12.29
C ASP A 52 21.96 7.04 -13.53
N THR A 53 21.02 6.12 -13.36
CA THR A 53 20.18 5.57 -14.44
C THR A 53 18.68 5.80 -14.26
N HIS A 54 18.25 6.16 -13.05
CA HIS A 54 16.83 6.35 -12.73
C HIS A 54 16.59 7.66 -11.98
N ARG A 55 15.61 8.43 -12.46
CA ARG A 55 15.11 9.62 -11.76
C ARG A 55 14.05 9.18 -10.75
N VAL A 56 14.26 9.53 -9.49
CA VAL A 56 13.43 9.08 -8.37
C VAL A 56 12.78 10.26 -7.69
N ALA A 57 11.49 10.18 -7.42
CA ALA A 57 10.77 11.10 -6.56
C ALA A 57 10.25 10.38 -5.32
N VAL A 58 10.28 11.06 -4.18
CA VAL A 58 9.78 10.52 -2.91
C VAL A 58 8.82 11.49 -2.24
N THR A 59 7.75 10.96 -1.68
CA THR A 59 6.80 11.72 -0.87
C THR A 59 6.20 10.85 0.22
N SER A 60 5.47 11.44 1.15
CA SER A 60 4.57 10.70 2.02
C SER A 60 3.16 11.23 1.84
N ILE A 61 2.16 10.43 2.17
CA ILE A 61 0.84 11.03 2.35
C ILE A 61 0.83 11.71 3.71
N GLY A 62 0.73 13.03 3.67
CA GLY A 62 0.70 13.84 4.87
C GLY A 62 -0.73 14.16 5.25
N ILE A 63 -1.11 13.98 6.50
CA ILE A 63 -2.37 14.51 7.00
C ILE A 63 -2.14 15.35 8.23
N ASP A 64 -1.12 15.05 9.00
CA ASP A 64 -1.06 15.61 10.33
C ASP A 64 -0.01 16.70 10.38
N GLY A 65 -0.45 17.90 10.68
CA GLY A 65 0.35 19.07 11.03
C GLY A 65 1.25 18.86 12.26
N GLU A 66 1.47 17.60 12.61
CA GLU A 66 2.17 17.23 13.81
C GLU A 66 3.62 16.91 13.50
N THR A 67 4.49 17.73 14.02
CA THR A 67 5.93 17.44 14.13
C THR A 67 6.20 16.28 15.10
N THR A 68 5.19 15.94 15.91
CA THR A 68 5.26 14.91 16.95
C THR A 68 4.10 13.94 16.79
N ASP A 69 4.37 12.65 16.86
CA ASP A 69 3.33 11.63 16.90
C ASP A 69 2.51 11.80 18.19
N GLN A 70 1.21 12.15 18.10
CA GLN A 70 0.33 12.39 19.25
C GLN A 70 0.23 11.19 20.20
N VAL A 71 0.40 9.97 19.67
CA VAL A 71 0.27 8.74 20.46
C VAL A 71 1.56 8.41 21.21
N THR A 72 2.71 8.63 20.57
CA THR A 72 4.03 8.23 21.12
C THR A 72 4.87 9.41 21.58
N ARG A 73 4.46 10.65 21.33
CA ARG A 73 5.24 11.90 21.56
C ARG A 73 6.65 11.87 20.93
N THR A 74 6.88 11.00 19.96
CA THR A 74 8.17 10.90 19.25
C THR A 74 8.17 11.83 18.05
N GLN A 75 9.31 12.45 17.78
CA GLN A 75 9.49 13.26 16.56
C GLN A 75 9.33 12.38 15.31
N LYS A 76 8.70 12.91 14.27
CA LYS A 76 8.62 12.24 12.96
C LYS A 76 10.05 12.03 12.45
N PRO A 77 10.41 10.82 11.97
CA PRO A 77 11.77 10.55 11.52
C PRO A 77 12.11 11.37 10.27
N GLU A 78 13.26 12.04 10.29
CA GLU A 78 13.84 12.67 9.12
C GLU A 78 14.36 11.61 8.15
N ILE A 79 14.14 11.82 6.86
CA ILE A 79 14.62 10.96 5.78
C ILE A 79 15.82 11.61 5.12
N VAL A 80 16.87 10.83 4.86
CA VAL A 80 18.03 11.29 4.09
C VAL A 80 17.73 11.16 2.61
N LEU A 81 17.77 12.27 1.88
CA LEU A 81 17.71 12.29 0.42
C LEU A 81 19.11 12.40 -0.14
N ARG A 82 19.36 11.73 -1.25
CA ARG A 82 20.59 11.84 -2.04
C ARG A 82 20.44 12.96 -3.08
N GLU A 83 21.55 13.51 -3.50
CA GLU A 83 21.60 14.47 -4.61
C GLU A 83 20.90 13.91 -5.86
N GLY A 84 20.13 14.73 -6.54
CA GLY A 84 19.36 14.37 -7.73
C GLY A 84 17.96 13.86 -7.46
N MET A 85 17.62 13.45 -6.23
CA MET A 85 16.27 13.00 -5.89
C MET A 85 15.26 14.14 -5.89
N TYR A 86 14.09 13.91 -6.48
CA TYR A 86 12.93 14.78 -6.34
C TYR A 86 12.14 14.41 -5.08
N PHE A 87 11.47 15.38 -4.50
CA PHE A 87 10.62 15.12 -3.33
C PHE A 87 9.42 16.05 -3.26
N GLY A 88 8.33 15.52 -2.69
CA GLY A 88 7.15 16.28 -2.33
C GLY A 88 7.03 16.40 -0.82
N THR A 89 6.91 17.64 -0.32
CA THR A 89 6.69 17.89 1.11
C THR A 89 5.85 19.15 1.32
N SER A 90 5.38 19.40 2.55
CA SER A 90 4.66 20.63 2.88
C SER A 90 5.63 21.83 2.96
N GLU A 91 5.06 23.03 2.77
CA GLU A 91 5.82 24.29 2.88
C GLU A 91 6.53 24.45 4.23
N ALA A 92 5.88 24.07 5.33
CA ALA A 92 6.47 24.11 6.66
C ALA A 92 7.71 23.20 6.77
N HIS A 93 7.64 21.97 6.30
CA HIS A 93 8.78 21.04 6.32
C HIS A 93 9.83 21.38 5.27
N TYR A 94 9.45 21.97 4.13
CA TYR A 94 10.41 22.49 3.16
C TYR A 94 11.29 23.56 3.75
N ARG A 95 10.74 24.47 4.59
CA ARG A 95 11.52 25.52 5.29
C ARG A 95 12.48 24.94 6.33
N GLN A 96 12.17 23.80 6.92
CA GLN A 96 13.00 23.12 7.93
C GLN A 96 14.04 22.15 7.34
N ARG A 97 14.12 22.03 6.02
CA ARG A 97 15.03 21.09 5.37
C ARG A 97 16.49 21.37 5.69
N ARG A 98 17.27 20.29 5.76
CA ARG A 98 18.72 20.33 5.98
C ARG A 98 19.46 19.83 4.74
N LEU A 99 19.10 20.36 3.57
CA LEU A 99 19.72 20.13 2.28
C LEU A 99 19.49 21.36 1.39
N VAL A 100 20.34 21.56 0.38
CA VAL A 100 20.09 22.52 -0.69
C VAL A 100 19.16 21.90 -1.71
N ALA A 101 18.14 22.62 -2.12
CA ALA A 101 17.14 22.14 -3.08
C ALA A 101 16.74 23.23 -4.07
N GLU A 102 16.52 22.80 -5.29
CA GLU A 102 15.87 23.58 -6.35
C GLU A 102 14.36 23.45 -6.20
N LEU A 103 13.65 24.57 -6.12
CA LEU A 103 12.19 24.58 -6.11
C LEU A 103 11.69 24.33 -7.54
N ILE A 104 10.87 23.30 -7.71
CA ILE A 104 10.30 22.91 -9.01
C ILE A 104 8.89 23.45 -9.15
N ASP A 105 8.04 23.21 -8.14
CA ASP A 105 6.63 23.58 -8.16
C ASP A 105 6.05 23.79 -6.77
N VAL A 106 4.97 24.54 -6.68
CA VAL A 106 4.16 24.72 -5.46
C VAL A 106 2.70 24.51 -5.82
N SER A 107 2.14 23.42 -5.34
CA SER A 107 0.75 23.03 -5.61
C SER A 107 -0.26 24.06 -5.09
N ASP A 108 -1.39 24.20 -5.78
CA ASP A 108 -2.55 24.94 -5.28
C ASP A 108 -3.27 24.22 -4.12
N GLU A 109 -2.97 22.92 -3.92
CA GLU A 109 -3.57 22.14 -2.82
C GLU A 109 -2.95 22.54 -1.48
N SER A 110 -3.78 23.01 -0.56
CA SER A 110 -3.37 23.36 0.80
C SER A 110 -3.55 22.18 1.75
N THR A 111 -2.58 22.00 2.62
CA THR A 111 -2.62 21.08 3.77
C THR A 111 -2.60 21.87 5.08
N SER A 112 -2.76 21.21 6.22
CA SER A 112 -2.59 21.84 7.54
C SER A 112 -1.18 22.43 7.77
N LEU A 113 -0.19 22.02 6.97
CA LEU A 113 1.21 22.49 7.02
C LEU A 113 1.60 23.41 5.86
N GLY A 114 0.64 24.05 5.22
CA GLY A 114 0.82 24.88 4.04
C GLY A 114 0.67 24.07 2.74
N ARG A 115 1.07 24.67 1.62
CA ARG A 115 0.96 24.05 0.30
C ARG A 115 1.97 22.91 0.13
N VAL A 116 1.70 22.01 -0.80
CA VAL A 116 2.67 20.98 -1.18
C VAL A 116 3.72 21.59 -2.09
N VAL A 117 4.98 21.44 -1.69
CA VAL A 117 6.17 21.90 -2.42
C VAL A 117 6.81 20.70 -3.08
N THR A 118 7.08 20.81 -4.36
CA THR A 118 7.91 19.87 -5.13
C THR A 118 9.28 20.48 -5.36
N ALA A 119 10.35 19.76 -5.01
CA ALA A 119 11.70 20.23 -5.18
C ALA A 119 12.65 19.08 -5.54
N LYS A 120 13.84 19.45 -6.05
CA LYS A 120 14.95 18.55 -6.36
C LYS A 120 16.10 18.80 -5.39
N ALA A 121 16.60 17.75 -4.77
CA ALA A 121 17.78 17.82 -3.89
C ALA A 121 19.04 18.10 -4.72
N LEU A 122 19.74 19.17 -4.40
CA LEU A 122 21.04 19.55 -5.01
C LEU A 122 22.21 19.07 -4.17
N THR A 123 21.97 18.72 -2.90
CA THR A 123 22.96 18.10 -2.01
C THR A 123 22.27 16.99 -1.22
N GLN A 124 23.06 16.02 -0.77
CA GLN A 124 22.56 15.06 0.20
C GLN A 124 22.18 15.75 1.53
N GLY A 125 21.07 15.35 2.14
CA GLY A 125 20.67 15.88 3.44
C GLY A 125 19.34 15.36 3.94
N LYS A 126 18.91 15.88 5.09
CA LYS A 126 17.72 15.41 5.82
C LYS A 126 16.50 16.28 5.57
N ILE A 127 15.35 15.63 5.51
CA ILE A 127 14.05 16.28 5.35
C ILE A 127 12.95 15.50 6.04
N LEU A 128 11.90 16.20 6.45
CA LEU A 128 10.63 15.61 6.84
C LEU A 128 9.71 15.53 5.61
N LEU A 129 9.20 14.34 5.30
CA LEU A 129 8.27 14.15 4.20
C LEU A 129 6.82 14.32 4.68
N SER A 130 6.07 15.18 3.99
CA SER A 130 4.63 15.40 4.20
C SER A 130 4.01 15.90 2.90
N GLY A 131 3.61 14.97 2.06
CA GLY A 131 3.05 15.27 0.74
C GLY A 131 1.55 15.57 0.79
N PRO A 132 0.85 15.36 -0.35
CA PRO A 132 -0.57 15.58 -0.46
C PRO A 132 -1.38 14.87 0.62
N SER A 133 -2.44 15.52 1.11
CA SER A 133 -3.29 14.98 2.18
C SER A 133 -4.36 14.01 1.67
N SER A 134 -4.63 14.03 0.37
CA SER A 134 -5.65 13.20 -0.27
C SER A 134 -5.07 12.26 -1.33
N THR A 135 -5.76 11.14 -1.58
CA THR A 135 -5.42 10.21 -2.66
C THR A 135 -5.49 10.90 -4.04
N THR A 136 -6.45 11.81 -4.21
CA THR A 136 -6.60 12.57 -5.46
C THR A 136 -5.43 13.53 -5.66
N GLY A 137 -5.04 14.27 -4.62
CA GLY A 137 -3.87 15.15 -4.65
C GLY A 137 -2.58 14.37 -4.91
N LEU A 138 -2.43 13.19 -4.29
CA LEU A 138 -1.27 12.33 -4.52
C LEU A 138 -1.21 11.84 -5.98
N ARG A 139 -2.33 11.41 -6.56
CA ARG A 139 -2.38 11.03 -7.99
C ARG A 139 -2.03 12.19 -8.92
N ARG A 140 -2.50 13.41 -8.61
CA ARG A 140 -2.15 14.61 -9.38
C ARG A 140 -0.64 14.86 -9.29
N TRP A 141 -0.09 14.86 -8.09
CA TRP A 141 1.35 15.04 -7.88
C TRP A 141 2.17 13.98 -8.62
N MET A 142 1.77 12.71 -8.59
CA MET A 142 2.44 11.66 -9.36
C MET A 142 2.36 11.88 -10.87
N GLY A 143 1.22 12.42 -11.36
CA GLY A 143 1.06 12.84 -12.77
C GLY A 143 2.03 13.95 -13.14
N ASP A 144 2.26 14.90 -12.25
CA ASP A 144 3.23 15.98 -12.44
C ASP A 144 4.67 15.43 -12.47
N MET A 145 4.99 14.45 -11.62
CA MET A 145 6.30 13.79 -11.63
C MET A 145 6.61 13.11 -12.97
N ARG A 146 5.61 12.53 -13.64
CA ARG A 146 5.78 11.96 -14.98
C ARG A 146 6.16 13.03 -16.02
N ARG A 147 5.66 14.27 -15.89
CA ARG A 147 6.04 15.40 -16.76
C ARG A 147 7.49 15.86 -16.57
N HIS A 148 8.10 15.51 -15.44
CA HIS A 148 9.50 15.74 -15.13
C HIS A 148 10.38 14.51 -15.41
N ASP A 149 9.89 13.55 -16.21
CA ASP A 149 10.59 12.31 -16.59
C ASP A 149 11.07 11.51 -15.35
N ILE A 150 10.25 11.46 -14.31
CA ILE A 150 10.51 10.62 -13.14
C ILE A 150 10.15 9.17 -13.46
N ASP A 151 11.12 8.27 -13.31
CA ASP A 151 10.98 6.85 -13.59
C ASP A 151 10.28 6.11 -12.45
N LEU A 152 10.56 6.52 -11.20
CA LEU A 152 10.04 5.86 -10.01
C LEU A 152 9.57 6.89 -8.96
N VAL A 153 8.32 6.77 -8.55
CA VAL A 153 7.75 7.51 -7.41
C VAL A 153 7.63 6.59 -6.20
N ILE A 154 8.23 6.98 -5.08
CA ILE A 154 8.15 6.24 -3.81
C ILE A 154 7.23 6.99 -2.84
N ILE A 155 6.28 6.26 -2.26
CA ILE A 155 5.27 6.80 -1.35
C ILE A 155 5.43 6.13 0.02
N ASP A 156 5.75 6.95 1.02
CA ASP A 156 5.76 6.52 2.42
C ASP A 156 4.34 6.56 2.98
N GLY A 157 3.82 5.41 3.38
CA GLY A 157 2.43 5.29 3.85
C GLY A 157 2.25 4.30 5.00
N ALA A 158 1.15 4.41 5.75
CA ALA A 158 0.75 3.47 6.79
C ALA A 158 -0.53 2.72 6.40
N LEU A 159 -0.62 1.44 6.76
CA LEU A 159 -1.79 0.60 6.45
C LEU A 159 -3.08 1.07 7.15
N SER A 160 -2.97 1.80 8.26
CA SER A 160 -4.15 2.44 8.89
C SER A 160 -4.90 3.38 7.93
N ARG A 161 -4.26 3.74 6.81
CA ARG A 161 -4.82 4.45 5.67
C ARG A 161 -4.75 3.55 4.44
N LEU A 162 -5.51 2.46 4.47
CA LEU A 162 -5.54 1.44 3.42
C LEU A 162 -5.61 2.02 1.99
N SER A 163 -6.22 3.19 1.83
CA SER A 163 -6.30 3.89 0.53
C SER A 163 -4.96 4.13 -0.17
N LEU A 164 -3.83 4.12 0.57
CA LEU A 164 -2.49 4.33 0.01
C LEU A 164 -1.86 3.08 -0.57
N ALA A 165 -2.22 1.94 -0.03
CA ALA A 165 -1.83 0.64 -0.58
C ALA A 165 -2.68 0.27 -1.80
N SER A 166 -3.69 1.10 -2.13
CA SER A 166 -4.55 0.88 -3.30
C SER A 166 -3.73 0.88 -4.59
N PRO A 167 -3.98 -0.07 -5.49
CA PRO A 167 -3.40 -0.11 -6.84
C PRO A 167 -3.65 1.16 -7.65
N ALA A 168 -4.71 1.87 -7.32
CA ALA A 168 -5.00 3.17 -7.90
C ALA A 168 -3.95 4.25 -7.53
N VAL A 169 -3.11 4.00 -6.54
CA VAL A 169 -2.04 4.89 -6.08
C VAL A 169 -0.67 4.36 -6.46
N SER A 170 -0.40 3.06 -6.28
CA SER A 170 0.90 2.49 -6.60
C SER A 170 0.80 1.13 -7.29
N GLN A 171 1.68 0.91 -8.29
CA GLN A 171 1.76 -0.35 -9.03
C GLN A 171 2.37 -1.47 -8.19
N SER A 172 3.27 -1.12 -7.28
CA SER A 172 3.97 -2.07 -6.44
C SER A 172 4.02 -1.63 -4.98
N MET A 173 4.25 -2.59 -4.09
CA MET A 173 4.33 -2.32 -2.67
C MET A 173 5.33 -3.22 -1.94
N ILE A 174 5.87 -2.70 -0.85
CA ILE A 174 6.58 -3.45 0.18
C ILE A 174 5.77 -3.37 1.46
N LEU A 175 5.60 -4.49 2.14
CA LEU A 175 4.85 -4.59 3.39
C LEU A 175 5.83 -4.74 4.55
N ALA A 176 5.80 -3.80 5.51
CA ALA A 176 6.58 -3.86 6.72
C ALA A 176 5.73 -4.38 7.90
N THR A 177 6.22 -5.43 8.58
CA THR A 177 5.60 -6.04 9.75
C THR A 177 6.62 -6.22 10.88
N GLY A 178 6.25 -6.76 12.03
CA GLY A 178 7.21 -7.02 13.10
C GLY A 178 6.61 -7.07 14.49
N ALA A 179 7.47 -7.13 15.52
CA ALA A 179 7.09 -7.31 16.91
C ALA A 179 6.15 -6.21 17.46
N ALA A 180 6.14 -5.02 16.84
CA ALA A 180 5.16 -3.99 17.13
C ALA A 180 3.73 -4.38 16.78
N TYR A 181 3.53 -5.24 15.77
CA TYR A 181 2.21 -5.74 15.35
C TYR A 181 1.73 -6.90 16.24
N SER A 182 2.62 -7.79 16.66
CA SER A 182 2.41 -8.80 17.69
C SER A 182 3.75 -9.31 18.23
N ILE A 183 3.89 -9.39 19.54
CA ILE A 183 5.03 -10.05 20.21
C ILE A 183 4.90 -11.58 20.21
N ASN A 184 3.71 -12.11 19.91
CA ASN A 184 3.51 -13.55 19.72
C ASN A 184 3.81 -13.92 18.27
N MET A 185 4.87 -14.71 18.07
CA MET A 185 5.37 -15.13 16.75
C MET A 185 4.27 -15.75 15.88
N SER A 186 3.54 -16.74 16.41
CA SER A 186 2.50 -17.43 15.66
C SER A 186 1.36 -16.49 15.23
N GLN A 187 0.93 -15.59 16.12
CA GLN A 187 -0.09 -14.59 15.77
C GLN A 187 0.44 -13.58 14.75
N LEU A 188 1.70 -13.16 14.85
CA LEU A 188 2.34 -12.25 13.91
C LEU A 188 2.33 -12.86 12.51
N VAL A 189 2.78 -14.11 12.39
CA VAL A 189 2.83 -14.86 11.14
C VAL A 189 1.42 -15.02 10.55
N GLN A 190 0.44 -15.49 11.34
CA GLN A 190 -0.93 -15.69 10.87
C GLN A 190 -1.59 -14.39 10.39
N ARG A 191 -1.47 -13.30 11.16
CA ARG A 191 -2.06 -12.01 10.80
C ARG A 191 -1.40 -11.40 9.56
N THR A 192 -0.08 -11.48 9.46
CA THR A 192 0.64 -10.99 8.28
C THR A 192 0.31 -11.83 7.05
N ALA A 193 0.26 -13.16 7.17
CA ALA A 193 -0.10 -14.05 6.09
C ALA A 193 -1.52 -13.76 5.56
N PHE A 194 -2.48 -13.48 6.44
CA PHE A 194 -3.81 -13.11 6.01
C PHE A 194 -3.84 -11.78 5.22
N VAL A 195 -3.07 -10.77 5.65
CA VAL A 195 -2.97 -9.52 4.86
C VAL A 195 -2.35 -9.77 3.49
N VAL A 196 -1.32 -10.63 3.41
CA VAL A 196 -0.71 -11.02 2.13
C VAL A 196 -1.69 -11.81 1.26
N GLU A 197 -2.53 -12.67 1.84
CA GLU A 197 -3.61 -13.37 1.16
C GLU A 197 -4.59 -12.36 0.52
N LEU A 198 -5.02 -11.32 1.26
CA LEU A 198 -5.89 -10.26 0.73
C LEU A 198 -5.23 -9.46 -0.42
N ILE A 199 -3.94 -9.09 -0.27
CA ILE A 199 -3.17 -8.41 -1.32
C ILE A 199 -3.09 -9.27 -2.59
N ASN A 200 -3.05 -10.59 -2.44
CA ASN A 200 -2.89 -11.55 -3.53
C ASN A 200 -4.21 -12.00 -4.17
N ILE A 201 -5.36 -11.54 -3.70
CA ILE A 201 -6.66 -11.83 -4.34
C ILE A 201 -6.57 -11.53 -5.85
N GLY A 202 -7.09 -12.46 -6.65
CA GLY A 202 -7.04 -12.36 -8.11
C GLY A 202 -7.98 -11.29 -8.67
N VAL A 203 -7.61 -10.72 -9.80
CA VAL A 203 -8.45 -9.77 -10.55
C VAL A 203 -9.63 -10.51 -11.19
N THR A 204 -10.78 -9.85 -11.30
CA THR A 204 -11.97 -10.35 -12.00
C THR A 204 -11.72 -10.45 -13.51
N SER A 205 -12.68 -10.97 -14.27
CA SER A 205 -12.59 -11.07 -15.73
C SER A 205 -12.48 -9.70 -16.40
N GLU A 206 -11.87 -9.62 -17.57
CA GLU A 206 -11.75 -8.38 -18.37
C GLU A 206 -13.12 -7.76 -18.66
N ARG A 207 -14.14 -8.59 -18.93
CA ARG A 207 -15.52 -8.15 -19.15
C ARG A 207 -16.07 -7.45 -17.89
N ASN A 208 -15.96 -8.08 -16.74
CA ASN A 208 -16.43 -7.51 -15.46
C ASN A 208 -15.63 -6.25 -15.11
N LEU A 209 -14.31 -6.26 -15.33
CA LEU A 209 -13.47 -5.08 -15.14
C LEU A 209 -13.96 -3.89 -15.95
N ALA A 210 -14.20 -4.08 -17.26
CA ALA A 210 -14.68 -3.01 -18.15
C ALA A 210 -16.02 -2.41 -17.70
N LEU A 211 -16.94 -3.23 -17.17
CA LEU A 211 -18.25 -2.79 -16.69
C LEU A 211 -18.18 -2.10 -15.32
N LEU A 212 -17.33 -2.60 -14.41
CA LEU A 212 -17.35 -2.22 -13.00
C LEU A 212 -16.32 -1.11 -12.65
N ASP A 213 -15.24 -0.96 -13.40
CA ASP A 213 -14.18 0.03 -13.09
C ASP A 213 -14.68 1.49 -13.09
N PRO A 214 -15.62 1.91 -13.98
CA PRO A 214 -16.20 3.25 -13.93
C PRO A 214 -17.06 3.53 -12.69
N LEU A 215 -17.49 2.48 -11.96
CA LEU A 215 -18.43 2.58 -10.84
C LEU A 215 -17.67 2.76 -9.52
N ASP A 216 -17.50 4.00 -9.07
CA ASP A 216 -16.75 4.35 -7.86
C ASP A 216 -17.59 4.36 -6.57
N LYS A 217 -18.91 4.18 -6.68
CA LYS A 217 -19.89 4.21 -5.57
C LYS A 217 -20.96 3.14 -5.74
N GLY A 218 -21.66 2.84 -4.65
CA GLY A 218 -22.80 1.95 -4.65
C GLY A 218 -22.44 0.48 -4.61
N MET A 219 -23.47 -0.34 -4.81
CA MET A 219 -23.38 -1.78 -4.99
C MET A 219 -24.13 -2.16 -6.26
N TRP A 220 -23.55 -3.09 -7.01
CA TRP A 220 -24.00 -3.47 -8.35
C TRP A 220 -23.95 -4.98 -8.50
N TRP A 221 -24.71 -5.53 -9.40
CA TRP A 221 -24.61 -6.94 -9.74
C TRP A 221 -24.75 -7.16 -11.24
N ILE A 222 -24.09 -8.21 -11.72
CA ILE A 222 -24.14 -8.65 -13.12
C ILE A 222 -24.85 -9.99 -13.13
N ASP A 223 -25.84 -10.14 -13.98
CA ASP A 223 -26.56 -11.39 -14.13
C ASP A 223 -25.83 -12.39 -15.02
N THR A 224 -26.41 -13.57 -15.20
CA THR A 224 -25.87 -14.64 -16.06
C THR A 224 -25.85 -14.29 -17.55
N ASP A 225 -26.63 -13.31 -18.00
CA ASP A 225 -26.63 -12.80 -19.36
C ASP A 225 -25.60 -11.70 -19.54
N GLY A 226 -25.09 -11.16 -18.41
CA GLY A 226 -24.06 -10.12 -18.36
C GLY A 226 -24.61 -8.71 -18.36
N GLU A 227 -25.89 -8.55 -18.00
CA GLU A 227 -26.52 -7.25 -17.82
C GLU A 227 -26.19 -6.71 -16.42
N LEU A 228 -25.93 -5.39 -16.36
CA LEU A 228 -25.55 -4.67 -15.15
C LEU A 228 -26.77 -4.06 -14.46
N HIS A 229 -26.90 -4.29 -13.17
CA HIS A 229 -28.02 -3.80 -12.35
C HIS A 229 -27.50 -3.08 -11.11
N GLU A 230 -28.12 -1.97 -10.73
CA GLU A 230 -27.83 -1.26 -9.49
C GLU A 230 -28.65 -1.84 -8.32
N MET A 231 -28.04 -1.92 -7.14
CA MET A 231 -28.75 -2.29 -5.92
C MET A 231 -29.36 -1.04 -5.24
N GLU A 232 -30.54 -1.19 -4.66
CA GLU A 232 -31.16 -0.12 -3.84
C GLU A 232 -30.28 0.26 -2.63
N ALA A 233 -29.56 -0.70 -2.06
CA ALA A 233 -28.66 -0.47 -0.94
C ALA A 233 -27.32 0.11 -1.44
N VAL A 234 -27.01 1.34 -1.04
CA VAL A 234 -25.83 2.09 -1.48
C VAL A 234 -24.52 1.59 -0.83
N THR A 235 -24.59 0.85 0.28
CA THR A 235 -23.41 0.42 1.05
C THR A 235 -23.61 -0.93 1.73
N SER A 236 -22.55 -1.71 1.79
CA SER A 236 -22.50 -2.99 2.52
C SER A 236 -22.71 -2.84 4.05
N LEU A 237 -22.56 -1.62 4.57
CA LEU A 237 -22.80 -1.32 5.99
C LEU A 237 -24.28 -1.21 6.33
N SER A 238 -25.18 -1.14 5.34
CA SER A 238 -26.62 -1.07 5.57
C SER A 238 -27.14 -2.35 6.23
N GLN A 239 -27.92 -2.19 7.30
CA GLN A 239 -28.60 -3.30 7.95
C GLN A 239 -29.71 -3.90 7.08
N GLN A 240 -30.28 -3.10 6.18
CA GLN A 240 -31.44 -3.44 5.34
C GLN A 240 -31.07 -3.91 3.93
N VAL A 241 -29.86 -4.44 3.71
CA VAL A 241 -29.51 -5.01 2.41
C VAL A 241 -30.42 -6.19 2.10
N GLN A 242 -31.14 -6.10 1.00
CA GLN A 242 -32.02 -7.14 0.46
C GLN A 242 -31.48 -7.61 -0.89
N PHE A 243 -31.71 -8.89 -1.21
CA PHE A 243 -31.22 -9.53 -2.43
C PHE A 243 -32.40 -10.01 -3.30
N HIS A 244 -33.46 -9.18 -3.37
CA HIS A 244 -34.62 -9.52 -4.20
C HIS A 244 -34.28 -9.41 -5.69
N GLY A 245 -34.78 -10.32 -6.48
CA GLY A 245 -34.58 -10.32 -7.93
C GLY A 245 -33.18 -10.73 -8.39
N MET A 246 -32.34 -11.26 -7.47
CA MET A 246 -30.95 -11.62 -7.77
C MET A 246 -30.76 -13.13 -8.02
N GLU A 247 -31.81 -13.84 -8.47
CA GLU A 247 -31.78 -15.30 -8.72
C GLU A 247 -30.75 -15.68 -9.81
N ARG A 248 -30.45 -14.72 -10.70
CA ARG A 248 -29.49 -14.88 -11.80
C ARG A 248 -28.17 -14.13 -11.57
N CYS A 249 -27.91 -13.70 -10.34
CA CYS A 249 -26.68 -12.97 -10.02
C CYS A 249 -25.45 -13.89 -10.17
N ALA A 250 -24.58 -13.54 -11.11
CA ALA A 250 -23.31 -14.20 -11.33
C ALA A 250 -22.15 -13.46 -10.62
N THR A 251 -22.20 -12.11 -10.63
CA THR A 251 -21.20 -11.24 -10.01
C THR A 251 -21.87 -10.17 -9.15
N LEU A 252 -21.40 -9.98 -7.93
CA LEU A 252 -21.83 -8.94 -7.01
C LEU A 252 -20.66 -7.98 -6.75
N TYR A 253 -20.83 -6.69 -7.03
CA TYR A 253 -19.79 -5.69 -6.86
C TYR A 253 -20.13 -4.74 -5.70
N VAL A 254 -19.14 -4.50 -4.84
CA VAL A 254 -19.19 -3.53 -3.74
C VAL A 254 -18.09 -2.50 -3.94
N ALA A 255 -18.43 -1.29 -4.38
CA ALA A 255 -17.46 -0.22 -4.60
C ALA A 255 -16.83 0.29 -3.28
N GLY A 256 -17.59 0.21 -2.19
CA GLY A 256 -17.18 0.62 -0.84
C GLY A 256 -16.48 -0.47 -0.05
N ALA A 257 -16.56 -0.36 1.28
CA ALA A 257 -16.00 -1.33 2.21
C ALA A 257 -16.79 -2.65 2.22
N LEU A 258 -16.12 -3.77 2.14
CA LEU A 258 -16.68 -5.09 2.36
C LEU A 258 -16.45 -5.50 3.82
N VAL A 259 -17.53 -5.79 4.54
CA VAL A 259 -17.49 -6.11 5.98
C VAL A 259 -18.08 -7.49 6.27
N ASP A 260 -17.72 -8.06 7.43
CA ASP A 260 -18.15 -9.39 7.87
C ASP A 260 -19.67 -9.60 7.83
N SER A 261 -20.45 -8.62 8.29
CA SER A 261 -21.91 -8.71 8.33
C SER A 261 -22.56 -8.81 6.95
N PHE A 262 -21.97 -8.14 5.94
CA PHE A 262 -22.43 -8.24 4.56
C PHE A 262 -22.06 -9.60 3.95
N LEU A 263 -20.81 -10.03 4.14
CA LEU A 263 -20.35 -11.31 3.63
C LEU A 263 -21.14 -12.47 4.22
N GLU A 264 -21.52 -12.37 5.49
CA GLU A 264 -22.40 -13.36 6.15
C GLU A 264 -23.80 -13.39 5.52
N LYS A 265 -24.40 -12.23 5.19
CA LYS A 265 -25.70 -12.17 4.50
C LYS A 265 -25.63 -12.82 3.12
N VAL A 266 -24.60 -12.50 2.32
CA VAL A 266 -24.37 -13.12 1.01
C VAL A 266 -24.24 -14.63 1.14
N ARG A 267 -23.42 -15.12 2.07
CA ARG A 267 -23.21 -16.55 2.32
C ARG A 267 -24.48 -17.28 2.74
N LYS A 268 -25.34 -16.66 3.55
CA LYS A 268 -26.61 -17.25 4.01
C LYS A 268 -27.66 -17.29 2.91
N ASN A 269 -27.59 -16.44 1.91
CA ASN A 269 -28.50 -16.48 0.77
C ASN A 269 -28.14 -17.62 -0.17
N LYS A 270 -29.08 -18.57 -0.35
CA LYS A 270 -28.85 -19.78 -1.15
C LYS A 270 -28.58 -19.48 -2.62
N GLN A 271 -29.14 -18.40 -3.16
CA GLN A 271 -28.98 -17.98 -4.56
C GLN A 271 -27.58 -17.37 -4.83
N LEU A 272 -26.92 -16.79 -3.79
CA LEU A 272 -25.65 -16.10 -3.89
C LEU A 272 -24.44 -16.93 -3.42
N ARG A 273 -24.62 -18.23 -3.10
CA ARG A 273 -23.54 -19.06 -2.55
C ARG A 273 -22.33 -19.20 -3.46
N GLN A 274 -22.53 -19.22 -4.78
CA GLN A 274 -21.47 -19.38 -5.78
C GLN A 274 -21.15 -18.09 -6.51
N VAL A 275 -21.58 -16.94 -5.98
CA VAL A 275 -21.38 -15.65 -6.58
C VAL A 275 -19.89 -15.28 -6.62
N GLU A 276 -19.46 -14.59 -7.68
CA GLU A 276 -18.22 -13.86 -7.69
C GLU A 276 -18.46 -12.51 -7.00
N LEU A 277 -17.89 -12.32 -5.80
CA LEU A 277 -17.93 -11.06 -5.08
C LEU A 277 -16.72 -10.23 -5.46
N VAL A 278 -16.95 -9.03 -6.01
CA VAL A 278 -15.90 -8.15 -6.49
C VAL A 278 -15.86 -6.89 -5.62
N VAL A 279 -14.66 -6.45 -5.25
CA VAL A 279 -14.41 -5.15 -4.63
C VAL A 279 -13.36 -4.40 -5.44
N ARG A 280 -13.21 -3.09 -5.22
CA ARG A 280 -12.27 -2.28 -6.00
C ARG A 280 -10.83 -2.77 -5.88
N ASP A 281 -10.37 -2.97 -4.65
CA ASP A 281 -9.04 -3.52 -4.33
C ASP A 281 -9.03 -4.07 -2.90
N PHE A 282 -7.93 -4.71 -2.49
CA PHE A 282 -7.82 -5.34 -1.18
C PHE A 282 -8.01 -4.36 0.00
N THR A 283 -7.78 -3.07 -0.21
CA THR A 283 -7.93 -2.03 0.83
C THR A 283 -9.39 -1.76 1.22
N LYS A 284 -10.33 -2.31 0.43
CA LYS A 284 -11.76 -2.27 0.71
C LYS A 284 -12.25 -3.49 1.49
N ILE A 285 -11.38 -4.44 1.81
CA ILE A 285 -11.76 -5.71 2.45
C ILE A 285 -11.52 -5.61 3.96
N PHE A 286 -12.60 -5.57 4.72
CA PHE A 286 -12.63 -5.51 6.18
C PHE A 286 -13.30 -6.76 6.76
N VAL A 287 -12.94 -7.92 6.21
CA VAL A 287 -13.48 -9.20 6.65
C VAL A 287 -12.47 -9.98 7.49
N SER A 288 -12.97 -10.77 8.42
CA SER A 288 -12.15 -11.69 9.22
C SER A 288 -11.76 -12.93 8.41
N PRO A 289 -10.61 -13.57 8.73
CA PRO A 289 -10.18 -14.81 8.09
C PRO A 289 -11.26 -15.89 8.12
N LEU A 290 -11.99 -15.97 9.25
CA LEU A 290 -13.05 -16.95 9.42
C LEU A 290 -14.20 -16.74 8.44
N GLN A 291 -14.69 -15.49 8.31
CA GLN A 291 -15.81 -15.18 7.42
C GLN A 291 -15.44 -15.39 5.95
N LEU A 292 -14.23 -15.02 5.56
CA LEU A 292 -13.75 -15.27 4.20
C LEU A 292 -13.71 -16.78 3.89
N LYS A 293 -13.09 -17.59 4.74
CA LYS A 293 -13.03 -19.04 4.57
C LYS A 293 -14.42 -19.68 4.55
N MET A 294 -15.35 -19.19 5.37
CA MET A 294 -16.74 -19.70 5.38
C MET A 294 -17.48 -19.35 4.07
N PHE A 295 -17.22 -18.18 3.50
CA PHE A 295 -17.77 -17.77 2.20
C PHE A 295 -17.23 -18.63 1.07
N GLU A 296 -15.90 -18.82 1.01
CA GLU A 296 -15.27 -19.68 0.01
C GLU A 296 -15.72 -21.15 0.11
N LYS A 297 -15.90 -21.66 1.33
CA LYS A 297 -16.37 -23.04 1.56
C LYS A 297 -17.76 -23.33 0.95
N VAL A 298 -18.62 -22.33 0.83
CA VAL A 298 -19.93 -22.49 0.17
C VAL A 298 -19.88 -22.23 -1.34
N GLY A 299 -18.69 -22.00 -1.91
CA GLY A 299 -18.46 -21.81 -3.35
C GLY A 299 -18.33 -20.34 -3.78
N GLY A 300 -18.40 -19.38 -2.85
CA GLY A 300 -18.17 -17.97 -3.16
C GLY A 300 -16.73 -17.70 -3.57
N ARG A 301 -16.52 -16.73 -4.44
CA ARG A 301 -15.20 -16.32 -4.91
C ARG A 301 -15.03 -14.82 -4.70
N LEU A 302 -14.00 -14.42 -3.96
CA LEU A 302 -13.65 -12.99 -3.80
C LEU A 302 -12.64 -12.58 -4.85
N LYS A 303 -12.89 -11.46 -5.53
CA LYS A 303 -12.06 -10.87 -6.58
C LYS A 303 -11.90 -9.37 -6.38
N VAL A 304 -10.92 -8.77 -7.05
CA VAL A 304 -10.70 -7.32 -7.08
C VAL A 304 -10.72 -6.79 -8.50
N LEU A 305 -10.99 -5.48 -8.67
CA LEU A 305 -10.82 -4.81 -9.96
C LEU A 305 -9.34 -4.51 -10.22
N GLN A 306 -8.62 -4.09 -9.19
CA GLN A 306 -7.24 -3.62 -9.32
C GLN A 306 -6.35 -4.30 -8.27
N LYS A 307 -5.10 -4.60 -8.66
CA LYS A 307 -4.11 -5.27 -7.81
C LYS A 307 -2.77 -4.57 -7.87
N SER A 308 -2.15 -4.31 -6.71
CA SER A 308 -0.74 -3.92 -6.60
C SER A 308 0.15 -5.15 -6.52
N LYS A 309 1.36 -5.07 -7.05
CA LYS A 309 2.37 -6.14 -6.93
C LYS A 309 3.05 -6.04 -5.56
N LEU A 310 2.82 -7.02 -4.70
CA LEU A 310 3.65 -7.17 -3.49
C LEU A 310 5.04 -7.68 -3.90
N ILE A 311 6.07 -6.85 -3.69
CA ILE A 311 7.46 -7.15 -4.07
C ILE A 311 8.15 -7.93 -2.96
N ALA A 312 8.05 -7.45 -1.71
CA ALA A 312 8.73 -8.02 -0.56
C ALA A 312 7.94 -7.77 0.73
N VAL A 313 8.23 -8.57 1.73
CA VAL A 313 7.84 -8.33 3.12
C VAL A 313 9.10 -8.08 3.94
N THR A 314 9.11 -7.00 4.74
CA THR A 314 10.21 -6.70 5.66
C THR A 314 9.76 -6.84 7.10
N VAL A 315 10.66 -7.25 7.99
CA VAL A 315 10.37 -7.44 9.39
C VAL A 315 11.21 -6.54 10.28
N ASN A 316 10.59 -6.03 11.35
CA ASN A 316 11.28 -5.46 12.49
C ASN A 316 11.06 -6.38 13.70
N PRO A 317 12.08 -7.15 14.13
CA PRO A 317 11.93 -8.08 15.24
C PRO A 317 11.80 -7.40 16.61
N THR A 318 12.11 -6.09 16.71
CA THR A 318 12.11 -5.34 17.96
C THR A 318 10.78 -4.61 18.19
N SER A 319 10.14 -4.86 19.31
CA SER A 319 8.93 -4.12 19.72
C SER A 319 9.28 -2.78 20.37
N PRO A 320 8.34 -1.81 20.41
CA PRO A 320 8.53 -0.55 21.13
C PRO A 320 8.77 -0.71 22.64
N THR A 321 8.39 -1.85 23.22
CA THR A 321 8.59 -2.19 24.62
C THR A 321 9.94 -2.88 24.90
N GLY A 322 10.79 -3.03 23.87
CA GLY A 322 12.10 -3.66 23.98
C GLY A 322 12.11 -5.18 23.85
N TYR A 323 10.94 -5.82 23.66
CA TYR A 323 10.91 -7.25 23.38
C TYR A 323 11.44 -7.54 21.98
N VAL A 324 12.28 -8.57 21.84
CA VAL A 324 12.91 -8.94 20.57
C VAL A 324 12.53 -10.37 20.21
N LEU A 325 11.97 -10.53 19.02
CA LEU A 325 11.72 -11.83 18.40
C LEU A 325 13.00 -12.35 17.74
N ASP A 326 13.15 -13.68 17.66
CA ASP A 326 14.18 -14.27 16.83
C ASP A 326 13.90 -13.95 15.34
N SER A 327 14.78 -13.15 14.75
CA SER A 327 14.62 -12.63 13.41
C SER A 327 14.69 -13.72 12.33
N ASP A 328 15.59 -14.70 12.48
CA ASP A 328 15.78 -15.75 11.50
C ASP A 328 14.57 -16.68 11.48
N VAL A 329 14.12 -17.09 12.68
CA VAL A 329 12.90 -17.90 12.83
C VAL A 329 11.68 -17.16 12.29
N LEU A 330 11.57 -15.84 12.54
CA LEU A 330 10.46 -15.03 12.03
C LEU A 330 10.46 -14.95 10.50
N CYS A 331 11.62 -14.67 9.89
CA CYS A 331 11.77 -14.61 8.44
C CYS A 331 11.42 -15.97 7.79
N ASP A 332 11.91 -17.06 8.34
CA ASP A 332 11.65 -18.40 7.81
C ASP A 332 10.17 -18.79 7.91
N GLN A 333 9.56 -18.64 9.09
CA GLN A 333 8.14 -18.99 9.29
C GLN A 333 7.23 -18.13 8.42
N LEU A 334 7.51 -16.84 8.34
CA LEU A 334 6.69 -15.94 7.54
C LEU A 334 6.88 -16.21 6.04
N SER A 335 8.12 -16.40 5.57
CA SER A 335 8.41 -16.74 4.17
C SER A 335 7.71 -18.03 3.73
N GLN A 336 7.71 -19.06 4.59
CA GLN A 336 6.96 -20.30 4.33
C GLN A 336 5.45 -20.07 4.28
N ALA A 337 4.91 -19.24 5.20
CA ALA A 337 3.47 -18.99 5.27
C ALA A 337 2.92 -18.19 4.08
N ILE A 338 3.73 -17.28 3.50
CA ILE A 338 3.29 -16.39 2.41
C ILE A 338 3.85 -16.78 1.03
N ASN A 339 4.77 -17.73 0.98
CA ASN A 339 5.49 -18.12 -0.24
C ASN A 339 6.16 -16.94 -0.98
N LEU A 340 6.75 -16.02 -0.21
CA LEU A 340 7.49 -14.85 -0.69
C LEU A 340 8.72 -14.63 0.19
N PRO A 341 9.80 -14.02 -0.34
CA PRO A 341 10.95 -13.69 0.48
C PRO A 341 10.61 -12.63 1.55
N VAL A 342 11.17 -12.83 2.74
CA VAL A 342 11.02 -11.95 3.91
C VAL A 342 12.40 -11.51 4.38
N TYR A 343 12.57 -10.24 4.68
CA TYR A 343 13.87 -9.64 4.98
C TYR A 343 13.87 -8.89 6.30
N ASP A 344 14.89 -9.13 7.13
CA ASP A 344 15.27 -8.24 8.22
C ASP A 344 16.37 -7.29 7.69
N LEU A 345 15.99 -6.05 7.40
CA LEU A 345 16.89 -5.07 6.77
C LEU A 345 17.97 -4.51 7.70
N LEU A 346 17.92 -4.80 8.99
CA LEU A 346 18.97 -4.42 9.94
C LEU A 346 20.09 -5.46 10.03
N LYS A 347 19.85 -6.67 9.51
CA LYS A 347 20.86 -7.75 9.43
C LYS A 347 21.53 -7.83 8.05
N ASN A 348 20.96 -7.22 7.01
CA ASN A 348 21.39 -7.30 5.61
C ASN A 348 22.10 -6.03 5.14
#